data_3cd4352acf0204d0cdeb1703a1e32d31
#
_entry.id   3cd4352acf0204d0cdeb1703a1e32d31
#
_cell.length_a   1.000
_cell.length_b   1.000
_cell.length_c   1.000
_cell.angle_alpha   90.00
_cell.angle_beta   90.00
_cell.angle_gamma   90.00
#
_symmetry.space_group_name_H-M   'P 1'
#
loop_
_entity.id
_entity.type
_entity.pdbx_description
1 polymer ?
#
loop_
_entity_poly.entity_id
_entity_poly.type
_entity_poly.pdbx_seq_one_letter_code
_entity_poly.pdbx_strand_id
1 'polypeptide(L)'
;MLIAYKYRLYPNKEQQEYFAKCFGCVRFIYNRMLSDKIDYYNETKQKLNNTPAQYKKEFPWLKEVDSLALANAQMNLQTAYNNFFKRPEVGFPKFKSKKNHKYSYTTNNQGGNIYVSDRYIKLPKIGLIRVKKHRDFDGLIKSVTISQNPSGKYFVSVLVNQEDKEKFCQRKAEILILQNRN
;
A
#
# COMPACT_ATOMS: atom_id res chain seq x y z
N MET A 1 -14.50 -12.76 5.78
CA MET A 1 -14.92 -11.33 5.90
C MET A 1 -13.69 -10.44 6.02
N LEU A 2 -13.64 -9.32 5.28
CA LEU A 2 -12.54 -8.36 5.35
C LEU A 2 -12.87 -7.26 6.36
N ILE A 3 -11.97 -7.06 7.33
CA ILE A 3 -12.10 -6.01 8.36
C ILE A 3 -10.82 -5.19 8.40
N ALA A 4 -10.96 -3.87 8.53
CA ALA A 4 -9.85 -2.95 8.66
C ALA A 4 -9.69 -2.48 10.11
N TYR A 5 -8.48 -2.60 10.65
CA TYR A 5 -8.10 -2.15 11.99
C TYR A 5 -7.12 -0.98 11.87
N LYS A 6 -7.48 0.17 12.44
CA LYS A 6 -6.66 1.38 12.35
C LYS A 6 -5.91 1.60 13.67
N TYR A 7 -4.58 1.73 13.58
CA TYR A 7 -3.71 1.97 14.73
C TYR A 7 -2.86 3.22 14.52
N ARG A 8 -2.41 3.81 15.63
CA ARG A 8 -1.48 4.92 15.64
C ARG A 8 -0.06 4.40 15.47
N LEU A 9 0.72 5.02 14.53
CA LEU A 9 2.15 4.79 14.35
C LEU A 9 2.99 5.89 15.00
N TYR A 10 4.17 5.50 15.47
CA TYR A 10 5.19 6.40 16.03
C TYR A 10 6.52 6.18 15.31
N PRO A 11 6.63 6.60 14.04
CA PRO A 11 7.88 6.45 13.29
C PRO A 11 8.95 7.39 13.83
N ASN A 12 10.22 6.93 13.81
CA ASN A 12 11.39 7.77 14.04
C ASN A 12 11.64 8.67 12.81
N LYS A 13 12.67 9.53 12.87
CA LYS A 13 12.96 10.51 11.82
C LYS A 13 13.25 9.83 10.46
N GLU A 14 14.09 8.80 10.44
CA GLU A 14 14.42 8.05 9.21
C GLU A 14 13.19 7.37 8.61
N GLN A 15 12.32 6.81 9.45
CA GLN A 15 11.07 6.20 9.03
C GLN A 15 10.08 7.22 8.46
N GLN A 16 10.03 8.42 9.04
CA GLN A 16 9.22 9.52 8.50
C GLN A 16 9.71 9.98 7.13
N GLU A 17 11.02 10.06 6.92
CA GLU A 17 11.64 10.38 5.63
C GLU A 17 11.31 9.30 4.58
N TYR A 18 11.39 8.03 4.96
CA TYR A 18 10.98 6.93 4.08
C TYR A 18 9.50 7.01 3.72
N PHE A 19 8.62 7.29 4.67
CA PHE A 19 7.18 7.45 4.37
C PHE A 19 6.92 8.63 3.44
N ALA A 20 7.61 9.75 3.63
CA ALA A 20 7.52 10.90 2.73
C ALA A 20 7.94 10.54 1.29
N LYS A 21 9.02 9.75 1.13
CA LYS A 21 9.43 9.20 -0.17
C LYS A 21 8.34 8.31 -0.75
N CYS A 22 7.78 7.37 0.01
CA CYS A 22 6.70 6.49 -0.44
C CYS A 22 5.48 7.29 -0.92
N PHE A 23 5.02 8.29 -0.15
CA PHE A 23 3.90 9.14 -0.54
C PHE A 23 4.19 9.91 -1.85
N GLY A 24 5.42 10.40 -1.99
CA GLY A 24 5.88 11.05 -3.22
C GLY A 24 5.88 10.11 -4.42
N CYS A 25 6.47 8.93 -4.27
CA CYS A 25 6.62 7.94 -5.33
C CYS A 25 5.25 7.40 -5.82
N VAL A 26 4.32 7.06 -4.92
CA VAL A 26 2.99 6.57 -5.33
C VAL A 26 2.17 7.65 -6.03
N ARG A 27 2.28 8.92 -5.60
CA ARG A 27 1.64 10.04 -6.29
C ARG A 27 2.25 10.26 -7.66
N PHE A 28 3.59 10.24 -7.77
CA PHE A 28 4.31 10.40 -9.02
C PHE A 28 3.91 9.31 -10.03
N ILE A 29 3.96 8.03 -9.65
CA ILE A 29 3.58 6.91 -10.52
C ILE A 29 2.13 7.03 -10.98
N TYR A 30 1.21 7.32 -10.07
CA TYR A 30 -0.19 7.53 -10.45
C TYR A 30 -0.34 8.62 -11.52
N ASN A 31 0.28 9.78 -11.29
CA ASN A 31 0.19 10.93 -12.19
C ASN A 31 0.90 10.67 -13.52
N ARG A 32 2.10 10.09 -13.49
CA ARG A 32 2.88 9.80 -14.71
C ARG A 32 2.14 8.78 -15.58
N MET A 33 1.62 7.71 -14.99
CA MET A 33 0.84 6.71 -15.72
C MET A 33 -0.46 7.30 -16.28
N LEU A 34 -1.12 8.21 -15.56
CA LEU A 34 -2.31 8.90 -16.04
C LEU A 34 -1.97 9.78 -17.25
N SER A 35 -0.91 10.59 -17.17
CA SER A 35 -0.44 11.43 -18.29
C SER A 35 -0.16 10.59 -19.53
N ASP A 36 0.70 9.57 -19.39
CA ASP A 36 1.10 8.72 -20.52
C ASP A 36 -0.10 8.00 -21.17
N LYS A 37 -1.11 7.60 -20.37
CA LYS A 37 -2.36 7.01 -20.92
C LYS A 37 -3.19 8.01 -21.71
N ILE A 38 -3.25 9.26 -21.25
CA ILE A 38 -3.97 10.34 -21.94
C ILE A 38 -3.26 10.66 -23.26
N ASP A 39 -1.95 10.87 -23.22
CA ASP A 39 -1.14 11.24 -24.38
C ASP A 39 -1.20 10.13 -25.45
N TYR A 40 -0.97 8.88 -25.06
CA TYR A 40 -1.03 7.74 -25.97
C TYR A 40 -2.42 7.56 -26.60
N TYR A 41 -3.50 7.77 -25.82
CA TYR A 41 -4.86 7.69 -26.36
C TYR A 41 -5.16 8.81 -27.34
N ASN A 42 -4.66 10.02 -27.09
CA ASN A 42 -4.84 11.15 -27.99
C ASN A 42 -4.17 10.92 -29.35
N GLU A 43 -3.00 10.30 -29.36
CA GLU A 43 -2.22 9.99 -30.56
C GLU A 43 -2.76 8.76 -31.33
N THR A 44 -3.05 7.67 -30.63
CA THR A 44 -3.31 6.37 -31.24
C THR A 44 -4.77 5.92 -31.20
N LYS A 45 -5.60 6.57 -30.34
CA LYS A 45 -6.96 6.13 -29.99
C LYS A 45 -7.01 4.70 -29.38
N GLN A 46 -5.86 4.21 -28.88
CA GLN A 46 -5.72 2.90 -28.26
C GLN A 46 -5.42 3.01 -26.77
N LYS A 47 -5.69 1.93 -26.03
CA LYS A 47 -5.42 1.83 -24.60
C LYS A 47 -3.95 1.49 -24.35
N LEU A 48 -3.26 2.30 -23.57
CA LEU A 48 -1.90 2.00 -23.11
C LEU A 48 -1.91 1.04 -21.93
N ASN A 49 -1.18 -0.08 -22.06
CA ASN A 49 -0.89 -1.02 -20.97
C ASN A 49 0.53 -0.80 -20.47
N ASN A 50 0.66 0.00 -19.41
CA ASN A 50 1.93 0.30 -18.75
C ASN A 50 1.94 -0.20 -17.30
N THR A 51 3.13 -0.45 -16.76
CA THR A 51 3.34 -0.90 -15.39
C THR A 51 4.39 -0.04 -14.68
N PRO A 52 4.38 0.07 -13.34
CA PRO A 52 5.38 0.84 -12.60
C PRO A 52 6.82 0.39 -12.81
N ALA A 53 7.02 -0.89 -13.17
CA ALA A 53 8.35 -1.44 -13.44
C ALA A 53 9.07 -0.75 -14.60
N GLN A 54 8.35 -0.35 -15.64
CA GLN A 54 8.88 0.34 -16.81
C GLN A 54 9.51 1.68 -16.46
N TYR A 55 8.94 2.40 -15.50
CA TYR A 55 9.41 3.70 -15.06
C TYR A 55 10.67 3.66 -14.18
N LYS A 56 11.03 2.49 -13.63
CA LYS A 56 12.22 2.34 -12.79
C LYS A 56 13.54 2.47 -13.54
N LYS A 57 13.52 2.38 -14.88
CA LYS A 57 14.71 2.64 -15.72
C LYS A 57 14.96 4.14 -15.85
N GLU A 58 13.90 4.89 -16.14
CA GLU A 58 13.94 6.35 -16.31
C GLU A 58 14.07 7.06 -14.94
N PHE A 59 13.43 6.52 -13.90
CA PHE A 59 13.40 7.08 -12.55
C PHE A 59 13.96 6.08 -11.53
N PRO A 60 15.31 5.94 -11.40
CA PRO A 60 15.94 4.94 -10.52
C PRO A 60 15.54 5.04 -9.04
N TRP A 61 15.23 6.23 -8.55
CA TRP A 61 14.78 6.48 -7.17
C TRP A 61 13.47 5.76 -6.81
N LEU A 62 12.67 5.33 -7.79
CA LEU A 62 11.50 4.47 -7.54
C LEU A 62 11.87 3.08 -6.99
N LYS A 63 13.14 2.66 -7.11
CA LYS A 63 13.63 1.40 -6.54
C LYS A 63 13.84 1.48 -5.02
N GLU A 64 13.94 2.69 -4.46
CA GLU A 64 14.14 2.91 -3.02
C GLU A 64 12.90 2.54 -2.21
N VAL A 65 11.71 2.65 -2.79
CA VAL A 65 10.45 2.37 -2.11
C VAL A 65 9.93 0.96 -2.43
N ASP A 66 8.94 0.54 -1.65
CA ASP A 66 8.28 -0.76 -1.85
C ASP A 66 7.59 -0.86 -3.21
N SER A 67 7.93 -1.90 -3.97
CA SER A 67 7.36 -2.14 -5.30
C SER A 67 5.86 -2.39 -5.27
N LEU A 68 5.35 -3.01 -4.20
CA LEU A 68 3.91 -3.25 -4.04
C LEU A 68 3.14 -1.96 -3.78
N ALA A 69 3.77 -0.96 -3.15
CA ALA A 69 3.18 0.37 -3.02
C ALA A 69 2.97 1.04 -4.39
N LEU A 70 3.93 0.88 -5.31
CA LEU A 70 3.80 1.37 -6.68
C LEU A 70 2.75 0.60 -7.49
N ALA A 71 2.68 -0.73 -7.31
CA ALA A 71 1.66 -1.56 -7.95
C ALA A 71 0.24 -1.17 -7.46
N ASN A 72 0.06 -0.87 -6.18
CA ASN A 72 -1.21 -0.37 -5.66
C ASN A 72 -1.58 1.01 -6.25
N ALA A 73 -0.61 1.88 -6.54
CA ALA A 73 -0.88 3.14 -7.23
C ALA A 73 -1.44 2.90 -8.65
N GLN A 74 -0.90 1.93 -9.38
CA GLN A 74 -1.44 1.48 -10.67
C GLN A 74 -2.87 0.94 -10.53
N MET A 75 -3.12 0.06 -9.54
CA MET A 75 -4.46 -0.49 -9.29
C MET A 75 -5.47 0.60 -8.95
N ASN A 76 -5.08 1.60 -8.18
CA ASN A 76 -5.93 2.75 -7.86
C ASN A 76 -6.28 3.56 -9.11
N LEU A 77 -5.34 3.76 -10.03
CA LEU A 77 -5.59 4.41 -11.31
C LEU A 77 -6.55 3.58 -12.17
N GLN A 78 -6.33 2.26 -12.24
CA GLN A 78 -7.22 1.37 -12.99
C GLN A 78 -8.65 1.37 -12.41
N THR A 79 -8.77 1.38 -11.09
CA THR A 79 -10.07 1.51 -10.40
C THR A 79 -10.75 2.84 -10.73
N ALA A 80 -10.00 3.94 -10.78
CA ALA A 80 -10.55 5.24 -11.17
C ALA A 80 -11.10 5.24 -12.61
N TYR A 81 -10.38 4.64 -13.56
CA TYR A 81 -10.87 4.44 -14.92
C TYR A 81 -12.11 3.54 -14.98
N ASN A 82 -12.09 2.41 -14.29
CA ASN A 82 -13.22 1.49 -14.24
C ASN A 82 -14.48 2.17 -13.68
N ASN A 83 -14.32 2.99 -12.64
CA ASN A 83 -15.42 3.75 -12.07
C ASN A 83 -15.97 4.79 -13.05
N PHE A 84 -15.10 5.49 -13.77
CA PHE A 84 -15.51 6.46 -14.79
C PHE A 84 -16.31 5.79 -15.92
N PHE A 85 -15.84 4.64 -16.44
CA PHE A 85 -16.56 3.93 -17.51
C PHE A 85 -17.88 3.31 -17.06
N LYS A 86 -17.98 2.87 -15.80
CA LYS A 86 -19.22 2.31 -15.25
C LYS A 86 -20.23 3.38 -14.83
N ARG A 87 -19.74 4.52 -14.35
CA ARG A 87 -20.50 5.62 -13.78
C ARG A 87 -19.89 6.95 -14.19
N PRO A 88 -20.20 7.48 -15.39
CA PRO A 88 -19.60 8.71 -15.92
C PRO A 88 -19.78 9.93 -15.00
N GLU A 89 -20.79 9.93 -14.14
CA GLU A 89 -21.05 10.98 -13.14
C GLU A 89 -19.91 11.13 -12.11
N VAL A 90 -19.09 10.08 -11.90
CA VAL A 90 -17.90 10.13 -11.04
C VAL A 90 -16.80 11.04 -11.62
N GLY A 91 -16.83 11.26 -12.93
CA GLY A 91 -15.85 12.04 -13.67
C GLY A 91 -14.57 11.30 -14.01
N PHE A 92 -13.81 11.88 -14.93
CA PHE A 92 -12.53 11.34 -15.40
C PHE A 92 -11.48 11.33 -14.27
N PRO A 93 -10.53 10.36 -14.26
CA PRO A 93 -9.45 10.31 -13.27
C PRO A 93 -8.67 11.63 -13.22
N LYS A 94 -8.49 12.17 -12.02
CA LYS A 94 -7.80 13.46 -11.80
C LYS A 94 -6.39 13.24 -11.28
N PHE A 95 -5.48 14.14 -11.68
CA PHE A 95 -4.12 14.18 -11.13
C PHE A 95 -4.15 14.42 -9.62
N LYS A 96 -3.28 13.72 -8.89
CA LYS A 96 -3.14 13.88 -7.44
C LYS A 96 -2.21 15.05 -7.12
N SER A 97 -2.66 15.97 -6.28
CA SER A 97 -1.89 17.14 -5.85
C SER A 97 -1.31 16.94 -4.44
N LYS A 98 -0.08 17.44 -4.22
CA LYS A 98 0.53 17.54 -2.89
C LYS A 98 -0.26 18.47 -1.96
N LYS A 99 -0.88 19.51 -2.52
CA LYS A 99 -1.68 20.50 -1.78
C LYS A 99 -2.92 19.91 -1.08
N ASN A 100 -3.40 18.75 -1.55
CA ASN A 100 -4.58 18.11 -0.95
C ASN A 100 -4.28 17.41 0.38
N HIS A 101 -3.02 17.38 0.84
CA HIS A 101 -2.57 16.76 2.10
C HIS A 101 -3.05 15.33 2.33
N LYS A 102 -3.39 14.60 1.27
CA LYS A 102 -3.76 13.18 1.31
C LYS A 102 -2.51 12.31 1.13
N TYR A 103 -1.80 12.11 2.23
CA TYR A 103 -0.59 11.30 2.25
C TYR A 103 -0.94 9.88 2.68
N SER A 104 -0.92 8.94 1.73
CA SER A 104 -1.12 7.52 2.02
C SER A 104 -0.51 6.65 0.94
N TYR A 105 -0.09 5.43 1.33
CA TYR A 105 0.22 4.35 0.41
C TYR A 105 -0.23 3.02 0.99
N THR A 106 -0.52 2.06 0.11
CA THR A 106 -0.92 0.71 0.49
C THR A 106 0.13 -0.28 0.02
N THR A 107 0.47 -1.25 0.86
CA THR A 107 1.31 -2.39 0.49
C THR A 107 0.66 -3.70 0.92
N ASN A 108 0.88 -4.76 0.13
CA ASN A 108 0.26 -6.06 0.34
C ASN A 108 1.17 -6.98 1.16
N ASN A 109 0.56 -7.84 1.95
CA ASN A 109 1.29 -8.87 2.68
C ASN A 109 1.55 -10.06 1.76
N GLN A 110 2.80 -10.18 1.29
CA GLN A 110 3.26 -11.33 0.51
C GLN A 110 4.22 -12.16 1.35
N GLY A 111 3.93 -13.46 1.48
CA GLY A 111 4.80 -14.38 2.21
C GLY A 111 4.98 -14.07 3.70
N GLY A 112 4.06 -13.32 4.33
CA GLY A 112 4.15 -12.98 5.75
C GLY A 112 5.18 -11.89 6.08
N ASN A 113 5.56 -11.06 5.11
CA ASN A 113 6.52 -9.97 5.31
C ASN A 113 5.97 -8.79 6.12
N ILE A 114 4.66 -8.78 6.41
CA ILE A 114 3.99 -7.81 7.29
C ILE A 114 3.39 -8.57 8.48
N TYR A 115 3.78 -8.19 9.68
CA TYR A 115 3.14 -8.66 10.90
C TYR A 115 2.97 -7.54 11.94
N VAL A 116 2.00 -7.70 12.83
CA VAL A 116 1.69 -6.74 13.89
C VAL A 116 1.80 -7.46 15.24
N SER A 117 2.68 -6.97 16.10
CA SER A 117 2.75 -7.32 17.51
C SER A 117 2.08 -6.24 18.38
N ASP A 118 2.11 -6.39 19.70
CA ASP A 118 1.49 -5.42 20.62
C ASP A 118 2.11 -4.03 20.56
N ARG A 119 3.41 -3.96 20.26
CA ARG A 119 4.18 -2.71 20.26
C ARG A 119 4.74 -2.30 18.91
N TYR A 120 4.84 -3.23 17.95
CA TYR A 120 5.52 -3.00 16.68
C TYR A 120 4.73 -3.58 15.50
N ILE A 121 4.84 -2.90 14.38
CA ILE A 121 4.48 -3.44 13.07
C ILE A 121 5.74 -3.57 12.22
N LYS A 122 5.92 -4.71 11.57
CA LYS A 122 6.97 -4.89 10.54
C LYS A 122 6.41 -4.53 9.18
N LEU A 123 7.14 -3.69 8.46
CA LEU A 123 6.81 -3.28 7.09
C LEU A 123 7.97 -3.60 6.14
N PRO A 124 7.69 -3.88 4.85
CA PRO A 124 8.73 -4.09 3.86
C PRO A 124 9.69 -2.90 3.75
N LYS A 125 10.98 -3.17 3.57
CA LYS A 125 12.10 -2.22 3.41
C LYS A 125 12.43 -1.34 4.63
N ILE A 126 11.50 -1.09 5.54
CA ILE A 126 11.70 -0.16 6.66
C ILE A 126 11.79 -0.87 8.01
N GLY A 127 11.37 -2.16 8.06
CA GLY A 127 11.49 -2.98 9.28
C GLY A 127 10.43 -2.65 10.33
N LEU A 128 10.84 -2.63 11.61
CA LEU A 128 9.96 -2.49 12.76
C LEU A 128 9.65 -1.02 13.06
N ILE A 129 8.36 -0.70 13.20
CA ILE A 129 7.87 0.62 13.54
C ILE A 129 6.99 0.50 14.79
N ARG A 130 7.16 1.42 15.73
CA ARG A 130 6.36 1.44 16.95
C ARG A 130 4.89 1.74 16.62
N VAL A 131 3.99 0.89 17.13
CA VAL A 131 2.53 1.00 16.96
C VAL A 131 1.84 0.98 18.31
N LYS A 132 0.72 1.69 18.45
CA LYS A 132 -0.18 1.57 19.59
C LYS A 132 -1.38 0.72 19.17
N LYS A 133 -1.30 -0.58 19.46
CA LYS A 133 -2.38 -1.52 19.22
C LYS A 133 -3.36 -1.46 20.39
N HIS A 134 -4.58 -1.07 20.13
CA HIS A 134 -5.65 -0.91 21.14
C HIS A 134 -6.74 -1.97 21.03
N ARG A 135 -6.72 -2.78 19.98
CA ARG A 135 -7.60 -3.93 19.75
C ARG A 135 -6.82 -5.04 19.09
N ASP A 136 -7.11 -6.26 19.49
CA ASP A 136 -6.60 -7.45 18.82
C ASP A 136 -7.43 -7.79 17.60
N PHE A 137 -6.82 -8.51 16.67
CA PHE A 137 -7.50 -9.08 15.52
C PHE A 137 -7.02 -10.51 15.30
N ASP A 138 -7.92 -11.32 14.78
CA ASP A 138 -7.63 -12.67 14.31
C ASP A 138 -7.77 -12.72 12.79
N GLY A 139 -6.95 -13.55 12.14
CA GLY A 139 -7.00 -13.77 10.70
C GLY A 139 -5.73 -13.35 9.96
N LEU A 140 -5.77 -13.47 8.64
CA LEU A 140 -4.62 -13.17 7.78
C LEU A 140 -4.60 -11.71 7.36
N ILE A 141 -3.48 -11.04 7.59
CA ILE A 141 -3.24 -9.69 7.06
C ILE A 141 -3.13 -9.78 5.54
N LYS A 142 -3.97 -9.06 4.82
CA LYS A 142 -3.95 -8.96 3.35
C LYS A 142 -3.11 -7.78 2.88
N SER A 143 -3.32 -6.62 3.49
CA SER A 143 -2.59 -5.39 3.16
C SER A 143 -2.59 -4.43 4.32
N VAL A 144 -1.72 -3.45 4.26
CA VAL A 144 -1.71 -2.30 5.16
C VAL A 144 -1.67 -1.00 4.39
N THR A 145 -2.39 -0.01 4.89
CA THR A 145 -2.35 1.36 4.36
C THR A 145 -1.76 2.27 5.42
N ILE A 146 -0.62 2.87 5.10
CA ILE A 146 0.04 3.87 5.93
C ILE A 146 -0.46 5.25 5.50
N SER A 147 -0.81 6.09 6.46
CA SER A 147 -1.29 7.44 6.20
C SER A 147 -0.74 8.45 7.19
N GLN A 148 -0.61 9.69 6.74
CA GLN A 148 -0.31 10.85 7.58
C GLN A 148 -1.47 11.83 7.49
N ASN A 149 -1.97 12.30 8.64
CA ASN A 149 -2.99 13.34 8.66
C ASN A 149 -2.37 14.75 8.57
N PRO A 150 -3.17 15.80 8.35
CA PRO A 150 -2.67 17.19 8.28
C PRO A 150 -1.93 17.66 9.54
N SER A 151 -2.22 17.08 10.71
CA SER A 151 -1.49 17.39 11.97
C SER A 151 -0.15 16.66 12.09
N GLY A 152 0.34 15.98 11.04
CA GLY A 152 1.60 15.26 11.02
C GLY A 152 1.58 13.90 11.70
N LYS A 153 0.43 13.44 12.17
CA LYS A 153 0.28 12.16 12.86
C LYS A 153 0.16 11.00 11.87
N TYR A 154 0.86 9.87 12.18
CA TYR A 154 0.88 8.68 11.34
C TYR A 154 -0.07 7.60 11.85
N PHE A 155 -0.69 6.90 10.91
CA PHE A 155 -1.61 5.79 11.18
C PHE A 155 -1.34 4.64 10.22
N VAL A 156 -1.66 3.43 10.65
CA VAL A 156 -1.74 2.25 9.80
C VAL A 156 -3.13 1.66 9.87
N SER A 157 -3.72 1.38 8.72
CA SER A 157 -4.94 0.58 8.59
C SER A 157 -4.56 -0.81 8.11
N VAL A 158 -4.79 -1.82 8.93
CA VAL A 158 -4.47 -3.22 8.67
C VAL A 158 -5.72 -3.92 8.18
N LEU A 159 -5.72 -4.36 6.91
CA LEU A 159 -6.82 -5.13 6.33
C LEU A 159 -6.61 -6.61 6.59
N VAL A 160 -7.55 -7.21 7.31
CA VAL A 160 -7.49 -8.61 7.77
C VAL A 160 -8.65 -9.40 7.17
N ASN A 161 -8.37 -10.61 6.70
CA ASN A 161 -9.39 -11.60 6.34
C ASN A 161 -9.60 -12.56 7.50
N GLN A 162 -10.78 -12.53 8.11
CA GLN A 162 -11.16 -13.37 9.25
C GLN A 162 -11.67 -14.76 8.83
N GLU A 163 -12.03 -15.00 7.58
CA GLU A 163 -12.55 -16.29 7.12
C GLU A 163 -11.48 -17.39 7.05
N ASP A 164 -10.19 -17.01 7.09
CA ASP A 164 -9.06 -17.93 7.05
C ASP A 164 -8.56 -18.35 8.45
N LYS A 165 -9.42 -18.31 9.50
CA LYS A 165 -9.03 -18.69 10.87
C LYS A 165 -8.45 -20.11 10.96
N GLU A 166 -9.06 -21.07 10.31
CA GLU A 166 -8.60 -22.47 10.29
C GLU A 166 -7.22 -22.61 9.64
N LYS A 167 -7.01 -21.96 8.48
CA LYS A 167 -5.71 -21.94 7.79
C LYS A 167 -4.62 -21.23 8.60
N PHE A 168 -4.99 -20.21 9.36
CA PHE A 168 -4.05 -19.49 10.23
C PHE A 168 -3.62 -20.35 11.42
N CYS A 169 -4.55 -21.06 12.05
CA CYS A 169 -4.26 -21.99 13.13
C CYS A 169 -3.39 -23.16 12.66
N GLN A 170 -3.67 -23.73 11.49
CA GLN A 170 -2.86 -24.79 10.88
C GLN A 170 -1.42 -24.34 10.61
N ARG A 171 -1.20 -23.17 10.02
CA ARG A 171 0.14 -22.61 9.79
C ARG A 171 0.91 -22.31 11.07
N LYS A 172 0.22 -21.78 12.12
CA LYS A 172 0.83 -21.58 13.43
C LYS A 172 1.29 -22.91 14.06
N ALA A 173 0.48 -23.94 13.94
CA ALA A 173 0.80 -25.28 14.44
C ALA A 173 1.99 -25.87 13.66
N GLU A 174 2.03 -25.75 12.33
CA GLU A 174 3.16 -26.20 11.49
C GLU A 174 4.47 -25.50 11.84
N ILE A 175 4.46 -24.18 12.04
CA ILE A 175 5.64 -23.40 12.42
C ILE A 175 6.16 -23.82 13.79
N LEU A 176 5.26 -24.03 14.79
CA LEU A 176 5.61 -24.49 16.12
C LEU A 176 6.22 -25.91 16.11
N ILE A 177 5.68 -26.80 15.27
CA ILE A 177 6.21 -28.16 15.09
C ILE A 177 7.62 -28.12 14.46
N LEU A 178 7.86 -27.24 13.49
CA LEU A 178 9.17 -27.09 12.86
C LEU A 178 10.21 -26.47 13.81
N GLN A 179 9.81 -25.55 14.68
CA GLN A 179 10.69 -24.93 15.68
C GLN A 179 11.07 -25.89 16.82
N ASN A 180 10.22 -26.86 17.14
CA ASN A 180 10.48 -27.86 18.21
C ASN A 180 11.25 -29.09 17.69
N ARG A 181 11.59 -29.17 16.40
CA ARG A 181 12.38 -30.27 15.79
C ARG A 181 13.88 -29.93 15.61
N ASN A 182 14.29 -28.72 15.97
CA ASN A 182 15.69 -28.28 16.06
C ASN A 182 16.10 -28.08 17.51
#